data_eec5b8d7b6ee71f8d3bfd648b18344d4
#
_entry.id   eec5b8d7b6ee71f8d3bfd648b18344d4
#
_cell.length_a   1.000
_cell.length_b   1.000
_cell.length_c   1.000
_cell.angle_alpha   90.00
_cell.angle_beta   90.00
_cell.angle_gamma   90.00
#
_symmetry.space_group_name_H-M   'P 1'
#
loop_
_entity.id
_entity.type
_entity.pdbx_description
1 polymer ?
#
loop_
_entity_poly.entity_id
_entity_poly.type
_entity_poly.pdbx_seq_one_letter_code
_entity_poly.pdbx_strand_id
1 'polypeptide(L)'
;DIAFRGGMIKYILDHDLYFKDYVLSYTNAAFLVNPKFSFNDGLFSGYDAQKHAYDKSSWSFQKDGKGLIKRDDTLKNPHCVFQLMKKHYDRYDLKKVSSITGTPEADLLAVYKAFAATGKPDKAGTIMYALGQCHHSVAVQNIRTMTIVQLLLGNIGICGGGINALRGEPNVQGSTDHALL
;
A
#
# COMPACT_ATOMS: atom_id res chain seq x y z
N ASP A 1 -7.40 11.55 1.65
CA ASP A 1 -6.60 10.53 2.37
C ASP A 1 -5.81 9.63 1.43
N ILE A 2 -6.46 8.93 0.49
CA ILE A 2 -5.76 8.05 -0.47
C ILE A 2 -4.75 8.85 -1.30
N ALA A 3 -5.13 10.02 -1.83
CA ALA A 3 -4.23 10.86 -2.63
C ALA A 3 -3.00 11.31 -1.83
N PHE A 4 -3.20 11.75 -0.58
CA PHE A 4 -2.12 12.16 0.31
C PHE A 4 -1.09 11.03 0.50
N ARG A 5 -1.56 9.84 0.89
CA ARG A 5 -0.68 8.68 1.07
C ARG A 5 -0.17 8.10 -0.23
N GLY A 6 -0.95 8.19 -1.31
CA GLY A 6 -0.51 7.84 -2.66
C GLY A 6 0.71 8.65 -3.10
N GLY A 7 0.70 9.95 -2.84
CA GLY A 7 1.86 10.82 -3.06
C GLY A 7 3.05 10.46 -2.17
N MET A 8 2.82 10.10 -0.91
CA MET A 8 3.88 9.63 -0.01
C MET A 8 4.50 8.32 -0.51
N ILE A 9 3.68 7.35 -0.95
CA ILE A 9 4.16 6.09 -1.52
C ILE A 9 5.01 6.37 -2.78
N LYS A 10 4.51 7.22 -3.69
CA LYS A 10 5.28 7.62 -4.87
C LYS A 10 6.61 8.24 -4.47
N TYR A 11 6.61 9.18 -3.52
CA TYR A 11 7.81 9.83 -3.02
C TYR A 11 8.84 8.81 -2.49
N ILE A 12 8.40 7.86 -1.66
CA ILE A 12 9.26 6.80 -1.12
C ILE A 12 9.87 5.95 -2.25
N LEU A 13 9.06 5.57 -3.25
CA LEU A 13 9.49 4.71 -4.36
C LEU A 13 10.42 5.42 -5.34
N ASP A 14 10.17 6.70 -5.62
CA ASP A 14 10.97 7.46 -6.60
C ASP A 14 12.35 7.86 -6.06
N HIS A 15 12.47 7.97 -4.73
CA HIS A 15 13.72 8.32 -4.06
C HIS A 15 14.42 7.11 -3.42
N ASP A 16 13.95 5.88 -3.69
CA ASP A 16 14.49 4.63 -3.12
C ASP A 16 14.62 4.66 -1.58
N LEU A 17 13.64 5.31 -0.90
CA LEU A 17 13.64 5.49 0.55
C LEU A 17 13.01 4.31 1.32
N TYR A 18 12.63 3.24 0.65
CA TYR A 18 12.08 2.04 1.29
C TYR A 18 13.17 1.17 1.94
N PHE A 19 12.80 0.45 2.98
CA PHE A 19 13.70 -0.49 3.66
C PHE A 19 13.77 -1.81 2.86
N LYS A 20 14.75 -1.91 1.97
CA LYS A 20 14.86 -2.99 0.97
C LYS A 20 14.85 -4.39 1.58
N ASP A 21 15.66 -4.63 2.62
CA ASP A 21 15.77 -5.96 3.22
C ASP A 21 14.45 -6.40 3.86
N TYR A 22 13.75 -5.48 4.50
CA TYR A 22 12.41 -5.73 5.04
C TYR A 22 11.41 -6.02 3.93
N VAL A 23 11.38 -5.20 2.88
CA VAL A 23 10.46 -5.35 1.73
C VAL A 23 10.67 -6.71 1.06
N LEU A 24 11.92 -7.15 0.88
CA LEU A 24 12.23 -8.45 0.28
C LEU A 24 11.86 -9.62 1.19
N SER A 25 12.06 -9.50 2.50
CA SER A 25 11.91 -10.62 3.44
C SER A 25 10.48 -10.79 3.93
N TYR A 26 9.73 -9.70 4.11
CA TYR A 26 8.43 -9.70 4.80
C TYR A 26 7.25 -9.28 3.93
N THR A 27 7.47 -9.04 2.62
CA THR A 27 6.39 -8.69 1.70
C THR A 27 6.43 -9.54 0.43
N ASN A 28 5.37 -9.45 -0.38
CA ASN A 28 5.31 -10.08 -1.69
C ASN A 28 5.87 -9.19 -2.82
N ALA A 29 6.58 -8.13 -2.51
CA ALA A 29 7.06 -7.15 -3.49
C ALA A 29 7.91 -7.77 -4.61
N ALA A 30 8.73 -8.78 -4.28
CA ALA A 30 9.58 -9.49 -5.23
C ALA A 30 8.84 -10.57 -6.06
N PHE A 31 7.61 -10.91 -5.73
CA PHE A 31 6.89 -12.00 -6.42
C PHE A 31 6.52 -11.62 -7.85
N LEU A 32 6.72 -12.55 -8.78
CA LEU A 32 6.38 -12.36 -10.19
C LEU A 32 4.91 -12.71 -10.43
N VAL A 33 4.16 -11.73 -10.88
CA VAL A 33 2.73 -11.88 -11.21
C VAL A 33 2.58 -12.55 -12.58
N ASN A 34 1.50 -13.27 -12.78
CA ASN A 34 1.14 -13.87 -14.06
C ASN A 34 1.21 -12.80 -15.18
N PRO A 35 1.89 -13.08 -16.32
CA PRO A 35 2.00 -12.13 -17.42
C PRO A 35 0.67 -11.68 -18.02
N LYS A 36 -0.39 -12.48 -17.85
CA LYS A 36 -1.75 -12.15 -18.31
C LYS A 36 -2.52 -11.23 -17.33
N PHE A 37 -1.96 -10.98 -16.13
CA PHE A 37 -2.57 -10.06 -15.19
C PHE A 37 -2.39 -8.61 -15.66
N SER A 38 -3.46 -7.84 -15.60
CA SER A 38 -3.42 -6.39 -15.85
C SER A 38 -4.38 -5.65 -14.92
N PHE A 39 -4.12 -4.36 -14.76
CA PHE A 39 -5.00 -3.43 -14.06
C PHE A 39 -5.01 -2.11 -14.83
N ASN A 40 -6.14 -1.80 -15.47
CA ASN A 40 -6.32 -0.60 -16.28
C ASN A 40 -7.65 0.08 -15.92
N ASP A 41 -7.62 1.37 -15.71
CA ASP A 41 -8.80 2.21 -15.44
C ASP A 41 -9.74 1.68 -14.35
N GLY A 42 -9.16 1.14 -13.28
CA GLY A 42 -9.93 0.60 -12.15
C GLY A 42 -10.42 -0.83 -12.32
N LEU A 43 -10.19 -1.47 -13.48
CA LEU A 43 -10.58 -2.85 -13.76
C LEU A 43 -9.36 -3.76 -13.83
N PHE A 44 -9.51 -4.94 -13.22
CA PHE A 44 -8.54 -6.03 -13.34
C PHE A 44 -8.80 -6.85 -14.60
N SER A 45 -7.78 -7.56 -15.07
CA SER A 45 -7.91 -8.53 -16.16
C SER A 45 -9.00 -9.58 -15.88
N GLY A 46 -9.69 -10.01 -16.93
CA GLY A 46 -10.77 -11.01 -16.84
C GLY A 46 -12.15 -10.43 -16.51
N TYR A 47 -12.34 -9.11 -16.55
CA TYR A 47 -13.67 -8.52 -16.38
C TYR A 47 -14.57 -8.80 -17.58
N ASP A 48 -15.74 -9.37 -17.29
CA ASP A 48 -16.84 -9.56 -18.25
C ASP A 48 -17.94 -8.54 -17.97
N ALA A 49 -18.08 -7.58 -18.87
CA ALA A 49 -19.05 -6.48 -18.70
C ALA A 49 -20.53 -6.92 -18.82
N GLN A 50 -20.81 -8.05 -19.49
CA GLN A 50 -22.18 -8.55 -19.63
C GLN A 50 -22.63 -9.29 -18.36
N LYS A 51 -21.71 -10.01 -17.74
CA LYS A 51 -21.97 -10.79 -16.51
C LYS A 51 -21.71 -10.00 -15.22
N HIS A 52 -21.12 -8.81 -15.33
CA HIS A 52 -20.60 -8.05 -14.19
C HIS A 52 -19.74 -8.88 -13.24
N ALA A 53 -18.89 -9.75 -13.80
CA ALA A 53 -18.09 -10.72 -13.06
C ALA A 53 -16.65 -10.79 -13.58
N TYR A 54 -15.78 -11.42 -12.81
CA TYR A 54 -14.37 -11.60 -13.17
C TYR A 54 -14.02 -13.06 -13.39
N ASP A 55 -13.37 -13.37 -14.50
CA ASP A 55 -12.51 -14.54 -14.60
C ASP A 55 -11.17 -14.24 -13.91
N LYS A 56 -10.93 -14.89 -12.79
CA LYS A 56 -9.74 -14.68 -11.95
C LYS A 56 -8.56 -15.60 -12.32
N SER A 57 -8.62 -16.31 -13.43
CA SER A 57 -7.57 -17.27 -13.85
C SER A 57 -6.19 -16.63 -14.00
N SER A 58 -6.14 -15.34 -14.37
CA SER A 58 -4.90 -14.55 -14.47
C SER A 58 -4.40 -13.99 -13.14
N TRP A 59 -5.18 -14.09 -12.05
CA TRP A 59 -4.85 -13.51 -10.75
C TRP A 59 -3.99 -14.47 -9.92
N SER A 60 -2.83 -14.78 -10.42
CA SER A 60 -1.92 -15.73 -9.81
C SER A 60 -0.47 -15.25 -9.91
N PHE A 61 0.42 -15.89 -9.17
CA PHE A 61 1.85 -15.69 -9.32
C PHE A 61 2.44 -16.75 -10.27
N GLN A 62 3.54 -16.40 -10.95
CA GLN A 62 4.34 -17.35 -11.70
C GLN A 62 4.96 -18.36 -10.74
N LYS A 63 5.01 -19.64 -11.16
CA LYS A 63 5.63 -20.73 -10.40
C LYS A 63 6.81 -21.33 -11.18
N ASP A 64 7.79 -21.83 -10.44
CA ASP A 64 8.89 -22.62 -10.99
C ASP A 64 8.47 -24.10 -11.21
N GLY A 65 9.42 -24.91 -11.69
CA GLY A 65 9.20 -26.36 -11.93
C GLY A 65 8.94 -27.17 -10.64
N LYS A 66 9.14 -26.60 -9.46
CA LYS A 66 8.86 -27.20 -8.15
C LYS A 66 7.57 -26.68 -7.52
N GLY A 67 6.85 -25.79 -8.21
CA GLY A 67 5.60 -25.19 -7.72
C GLY A 67 5.81 -23.99 -6.79
N LEU A 68 7.04 -23.54 -6.55
CA LEU A 68 7.34 -22.38 -5.73
C LEU A 68 7.13 -21.09 -6.53
N ILE A 69 6.71 -20.00 -5.84
CA ILE A 69 6.50 -18.70 -6.47
C ILE A 69 7.85 -18.12 -6.92
N LYS A 70 7.92 -17.75 -8.20
CA LYS A 70 9.10 -17.06 -8.75
C LYS A 70 9.24 -15.68 -8.14
N ARG A 71 10.49 -15.29 -7.86
CA ARG A 71 10.86 -14.01 -7.25
C ARG A 71 11.89 -13.29 -8.10
N ASP A 72 11.90 -11.97 -8.01
CA ASP A 72 12.99 -11.10 -8.48
C ASP A 72 13.45 -10.21 -7.32
N ASP A 73 14.48 -10.63 -6.62
CA ASP A 73 15.03 -9.89 -5.47
C ASP A 73 15.76 -8.60 -5.90
N THR A 74 15.94 -8.37 -7.21
CA THR A 74 16.42 -7.08 -7.72
C THR A 74 15.32 -6.02 -7.77
N LEU A 75 14.05 -6.42 -7.71
CA LEU A 75 12.84 -5.58 -7.84
C LEU A 75 12.75 -4.84 -9.18
N LYS A 76 13.45 -5.32 -10.24
CA LYS A 76 13.51 -4.66 -11.55
C LYS A 76 12.62 -5.29 -12.60
N ASN A 77 12.20 -6.53 -12.41
CA ASN A 77 11.35 -7.22 -13.37
C ASN A 77 9.99 -6.50 -13.50
N PRO A 78 9.53 -6.15 -14.70
CA PRO A 78 8.27 -5.42 -14.89
C PRO A 78 7.02 -6.17 -14.41
N HIS A 79 7.11 -7.48 -14.22
CA HIS A 79 6.03 -8.31 -13.68
C HIS A 79 6.12 -8.52 -12.16
N CYS A 80 7.12 -7.97 -11.46
CA CYS A 80 7.12 -8.08 -10.01
C CYS A 80 6.09 -7.11 -9.39
N VAL A 81 5.53 -7.50 -8.25
CA VAL A 81 4.54 -6.70 -7.52
C VAL A 81 5.06 -5.27 -7.27
N PHE A 82 6.34 -5.12 -6.95
CA PHE A 82 6.97 -3.82 -6.70
C PHE A 82 6.85 -2.88 -7.91
N GLN A 83 7.16 -3.35 -9.13
CA GLN A 83 7.09 -2.53 -10.33
C GLN A 83 5.63 -2.21 -10.72
N LEU A 84 4.72 -3.16 -10.54
CA LEU A 84 3.30 -2.91 -10.76
C LEU A 84 2.77 -1.85 -9.79
N MET A 85 3.17 -1.91 -8.54
CA MET A 85 2.85 -0.90 -7.52
C MET A 85 3.44 0.47 -7.89
N LYS A 86 4.73 0.53 -8.27
CA LYS A 86 5.40 1.77 -8.71
C LYS A 86 4.64 2.42 -9.87
N LYS A 87 4.29 1.63 -10.90
CA LYS A 87 3.46 2.10 -12.02
C LYS A 87 2.09 2.60 -11.58
N HIS A 88 1.44 1.92 -10.63
CA HIS A 88 0.13 2.33 -10.13
C HIS A 88 0.18 3.69 -9.41
N TYR A 89 1.18 3.89 -8.54
CA TYR A 89 1.31 5.11 -7.75
C TYR A 89 1.94 6.29 -8.52
N ASP A 90 2.48 6.07 -9.71
CA ASP A 90 3.04 7.13 -10.57
C ASP A 90 2.04 8.26 -10.87
N ARG A 91 0.74 7.96 -10.83
CA ARG A 91 -0.35 8.93 -10.99
C ARG A 91 -0.47 10.00 -9.91
N TYR A 92 0.19 9.84 -8.76
CA TYR A 92 0.09 10.72 -7.60
C TYR A 92 1.29 11.67 -7.49
N ASP A 93 1.54 12.47 -8.54
CA ASP A 93 2.52 13.53 -8.47
C ASP A 93 2.14 14.61 -7.43
N LEU A 94 3.14 15.37 -6.98
CA LEU A 94 2.97 16.33 -5.88
C LEU A 94 1.92 17.41 -6.19
N LYS A 95 1.93 17.92 -7.43
CA LYS A 95 0.98 18.93 -7.90
C LYS A 95 -0.45 18.42 -7.87
N LYS A 96 -0.66 17.19 -8.36
CA LYS A 96 -1.97 16.54 -8.37
C LYS A 96 -2.47 16.27 -6.96
N VAL A 97 -1.60 15.79 -6.07
CA VAL A 97 -1.96 15.58 -4.67
C VAL A 97 -2.31 16.90 -3.99
N SER A 98 -1.54 17.95 -4.20
CA SER A 98 -1.83 19.30 -3.69
C SER A 98 -3.21 19.79 -4.16
N SER A 99 -3.51 19.64 -5.45
CA SER A 99 -4.80 20.00 -6.03
C SER A 99 -5.99 19.24 -5.41
N ILE A 100 -5.82 17.94 -5.12
CA ILE A 100 -6.88 17.10 -4.53
C ILE A 100 -7.08 17.39 -3.03
N THR A 101 -5.99 17.61 -2.32
CA THR A 101 -6.01 17.74 -0.84
C THR A 101 -6.17 19.17 -0.35
N GLY A 102 -5.89 20.15 -1.20
CA GLY A 102 -5.81 21.54 -0.82
C GLY A 102 -4.54 21.89 -0.01
N THR A 103 -3.64 20.94 0.19
CA THR A 103 -2.42 21.13 0.97
C THR A 103 -1.29 21.68 0.08
N PRO A 104 -0.57 22.73 0.47
CA PRO A 104 0.57 23.25 -0.30
C PRO A 104 1.64 22.15 -0.55
N GLU A 105 2.24 22.17 -1.75
CA GLU A 105 3.26 21.18 -2.13
C GLU A 105 4.45 21.13 -1.15
N ALA A 106 4.85 22.29 -0.63
CA ALA A 106 5.95 22.39 0.35
C ALA A 106 5.63 21.63 1.64
N ASP A 107 4.40 21.73 2.13
CA ASP A 107 3.95 21.08 3.36
C ASP A 107 3.81 19.57 3.15
N LEU A 108 3.26 19.15 2.00
CA LEU A 108 3.22 17.73 1.61
C LEU A 108 4.63 17.13 1.63
N LEU A 109 5.56 17.82 0.99
CA LEU A 109 6.94 17.37 0.87
C LEU A 109 7.64 17.32 2.24
N ALA A 110 7.38 18.27 3.12
CA ALA A 110 7.92 18.28 4.49
C ALA A 110 7.47 17.04 5.27
N VAL A 111 6.17 16.71 5.21
CA VAL A 111 5.62 15.51 5.88
C VAL A 111 6.17 14.22 5.25
N TYR A 112 6.25 14.15 3.92
CA TYR A 112 6.78 12.97 3.22
C TYR A 112 8.24 12.70 3.60
N LYS A 113 9.08 13.74 3.63
CA LYS A 113 10.49 13.64 4.06
C LYS A 113 10.60 13.17 5.50
N ALA A 114 9.82 13.78 6.41
CA ALA A 114 9.86 13.46 7.82
C ALA A 114 9.46 11.99 8.08
N PHE A 115 8.38 11.52 7.43
CA PHE A 115 7.90 10.16 7.64
C PHE A 115 8.78 9.11 6.92
N ALA A 116 9.24 9.38 5.69
CA ALA A 116 10.15 8.51 4.97
C ALA A 116 11.52 8.33 5.65
N ALA A 117 11.90 9.25 6.54
CA ALA A 117 13.12 9.11 7.36
C ALA A 117 13.07 7.94 8.35
N THR A 118 11.89 7.33 8.57
CA THR A 118 11.71 6.14 9.41
C THR A 118 12.00 4.82 8.68
N GLY A 119 12.30 4.85 7.40
CA GLY A 119 12.64 3.66 6.60
C GLY A 119 14.01 3.06 6.88
N LYS A 120 14.39 2.91 8.14
CA LYS A 120 15.70 2.43 8.61
C LYS A 120 15.51 1.52 9.82
N PRO A 121 16.45 0.56 10.04
CA PRO A 121 16.36 -0.40 11.14
C PRO A 121 16.28 0.24 12.54
N ASP A 122 16.86 1.42 12.72
CA ASP A 122 16.98 2.14 14.00
C ASP A 122 15.89 3.22 14.21
N LYS A 123 14.98 3.38 13.25
CA LYS A 123 13.96 4.44 13.29
C LYS A 123 12.58 3.90 12.95
N ALA A 124 11.70 3.87 13.94
CA ALA A 124 10.31 3.49 13.78
C ALA A 124 9.40 4.71 13.58
N GLY A 125 8.35 4.52 12.79
CA GLY A 125 7.25 5.46 12.65
C GLY A 125 5.91 4.75 12.81
N THR A 126 4.99 5.37 13.55
CA THR A 126 3.62 4.84 13.70
C THR A 126 2.60 5.70 12.99
N ILE A 127 1.54 5.07 12.51
CA ILE A 127 0.33 5.76 12.03
C ILE A 127 -0.79 5.44 13.01
N MET A 128 -1.35 6.48 13.61
CA MET A 128 -2.54 6.37 14.45
C MET A 128 -3.76 6.87 13.69
N TYR A 129 -4.88 6.14 13.78
CA TYR A 129 -6.11 6.53 13.13
C TYR A 129 -7.34 6.16 13.96
N ALA A 130 -8.45 6.79 13.65
CA ALA A 130 -9.75 6.50 14.23
C ALA A 130 -10.85 6.68 13.17
N LEU A 131 -12.03 7.08 13.58
CA LEU A 131 -13.23 7.17 12.75
C LEU A 131 -13.09 8.07 11.52
N GLY A 132 -12.27 9.14 11.58
CA GLY A 132 -12.02 10.02 10.44
C GLY A 132 -11.47 9.32 9.20
N GLN A 133 -10.80 8.17 9.37
CA GLN A 133 -10.29 7.35 8.25
C GLN A 133 -11.28 6.24 7.84
N CYS A 134 -12.21 5.88 8.72
CA CYS A 134 -13.13 4.76 8.52
C CYS A 134 -14.47 5.21 7.94
N HIS A 135 -14.93 6.43 8.23
CA HIS A 135 -16.23 6.94 7.77
C HIS A 135 -16.18 7.49 6.35
N HIS A 136 -15.67 6.67 5.43
CA HIS A 136 -15.60 6.95 4.00
C HIS A 136 -16.06 5.74 3.19
N SER A 137 -16.66 5.97 2.03
CA SER A 137 -16.98 4.89 1.08
C SER A 137 -15.73 4.10 0.64
N VAL A 138 -14.56 4.72 0.74
CA VAL A 138 -13.24 4.14 0.39
C VAL A 138 -12.36 3.84 1.62
N ALA A 139 -12.96 3.65 2.79
CA ALA A 139 -12.25 3.45 4.06
C ALA A 139 -11.21 2.32 4.01
N VAL A 140 -11.57 1.18 3.42
CA VAL A 140 -10.67 0.04 3.27
C VAL A 140 -9.42 0.43 2.48
N GLN A 141 -9.57 1.25 1.43
CA GLN A 141 -8.45 1.72 0.62
C GLN A 141 -7.59 2.75 1.38
N ASN A 142 -8.20 3.58 2.22
CA ASN A 142 -7.47 4.48 3.13
C ASN A 142 -6.52 3.68 4.03
N ILE A 143 -7.03 2.63 4.67
CA ILE A 143 -6.24 1.79 5.59
C ILE A 143 -5.17 1.00 4.83
N ARG A 144 -5.49 0.47 3.65
CA ARG A 144 -4.51 -0.22 2.79
C ARG A 144 -3.34 0.67 2.40
N THR A 145 -3.57 1.96 2.11
CA THR A 145 -2.45 2.89 1.82
C THR A 145 -1.56 3.14 3.04
N MET A 146 -2.12 3.17 4.26
CA MET A 146 -1.30 3.20 5.48
C MET A 146 -0.42 1.96 5.59
N THR A 147 -1.00 0.78 5.34
CA THR A 147 -0.27 -0.49 5.40
C THR A 147 0.87 -0.53 4.38
N ILE A 148 0.64 -0.06 3.15
CA ILE A 148 1.67 0.00 2.11
C ILE A 148 2.83 0.90 2.54
N VAL A 149 2.56 2.11 3.06
CA VAL A 149 3.60 3.00 3.59
C VAL A 149 4.42 2.32 4.67
N GLN A 150 3.75 1.71 5.65
CA GLN A 150 4.41 1.07 6.78
C GLN A 150 5.24 -0.17 6.39
N LEU A 151 4.75 -0.96 5.42
CA LEU A 151 5.50 -2.10 4.88
C LEU A 151 6.71 -1.66 4.05
N LEU A 152 6.59 -0.59 3.27
CA LEU A 152 7.74 -0.04 2.53
C LEU A 152 8.82 0.45 3.47
N LEU A 153 8.45 1.08 4.58
CA LEU A 153 9.38 1.63 5.57
C LEU A 153 9.82 0.62 6.63
N GLY A 154 9.32 -0.63 6.62
CA GLY A 154 9.69 -1.65 7.60
C GLY A 154 9.22 -1.34 9.03
N ASN A 155 8.16 -0.55 9.17
CA ASN A 155 7.67 -0.10 10.48
C ASN A 155 6.71 -1.10 11.16
N ILE A 156 6.35 -2.22 10.51
CA ILE A 156 5.48 -3.24 11.12
C ILE A 156 6.34 -4.30 11.79
N GLY A 157 6.02 -4.63 13.03
CA GLY A 157 6.72 -5.65 13.83
C GLY A 157 7.88 -5.12 14.66
N ILE A 158 8.05 -3.80 14.76
CA ILE A 158 9.06 -3.16 15.62
C ILE A 158 8.41 -2.25 16.66
N CYS A 159 9.07 -2.10 17.81
CA CYS A 159 8.59 -1.21 18.87
C CYS A 159 8.47 0.23 18.39
N GLY A 160 7.32 0.88 18.65
CA GLY A 160 7.04 2.24 18.22
C GLY A 160 6.58 2.36 16.77
N GLY A 161 6.48 1.27 16.03
CA GLY A 161 5.99 1.22 14.66
C GLY A 161 4.52 0.79 14.55
N GLY A 162 4.11 0.47 13.33
CA GLY A 162 2.81 -0.13 13.06
C GLY A 162 1.70 0.85 12.72
N ILE A 163 0.48 0.31 12.64
CA ILE A 163 -0.76 1.03 12.39
C ILE A 163 -1.67 0.80 13.60
N ASN A 164 -2.04 1.86 14.27
CA ASN A 164 -2.72 1.80 15.55
C ASN A 164 -4.11 2.44 15.45
N ALA A 165 -5.14 1.60 15.45
CA ALA A 165 -6.51 2.06 15.53
C ALA A 165 -6.82 2.46 16.97
N LEU A 166 -7.07 3.76 17.20
CA LEU A 166 -7.24 4.31 18.55
C LEU A 166 -8.56 3.91 19.21
N ARG A 167 -9.57 3.57 18.40
CA ARG A 167 -10.93 3.28 18.84
C ARG A 167 -11.63 4.50 19.50
N GLY A 168 -12.96 4.50 19.52
CA GLY A 168 -13.76 5.50 20.25
C GLY A 168 -14.08 5.04 21.67
N GLU A 169 -14.48 3.76 21.80
CA GLU A 169 -14.86 3.15 23.07
C GLU A 169 -14.01 1.92 23.38
N PRO A 170 -13.86 1.59 24.67
CA PRO A 170 -13.24 0.33 25.07
C PRO A 170 -13.97 -0.87 24.46
N ASN A 171 -13.20 -1.79 23.88
CA ASN A 171 -13.70 -3.04 23.31
C ASN A 171 -14.81 -2.89 22.23
N VAL A 172 -14.79 -1.83 21.44
CA VAL A 172 -15.78 -1.61 20.36
C VAL A 172 -15.82 -2.78 19.35
N GLN A 173 -14.70 -3.44 19.09
CA GLN A 173 -14.67 -4.64 18.25
C GLN A 173 -15.44 -5.80 18.86
N GLY A 174 -15.30 -6.05 20.16
CA GLY A 174 -16.06 -7.07 20.85
C GLY A 174 -17.56 -6.79 20.81
N SER A 175 -17.98 -5.53 21.01
CA SER A 175 -19.38 -5.13 20.89
C SER A 175 -19.93 -5.42 19.47
N THR A 176 -19.15 -5.11 18.44
CA THR A 176 -19.53 -5.39 17.04
C THR A 176 -19.63 -6.89 16.77
N ASP A 177 -18.67 -7.68 17.27
CA ASP A 177 -18.66 -9.14 17.12
C ASP A 177 -19.85 -9.81 17.80
N HIS A 178 -20.34 -9.21 18.90
CA HIS A 178 -21.55 -9.66 19.60
C HIS A 178 -22.85 -9.06 19.04
N ALA A 179 -22.78 -8.37 17.90
CA ALA A 179 -23.93 -7.72 17.24
C ALA A 179 -24.69 -6.73 18.16
N LEU A 180 -23.97 -6.03 19.03
CA LEU A 180 -24.54 -5.02 19.94
C LEU A 180 -24.54 -3.61 19.34
N LEU A 181 -23.90 -3.42 18.15
CA LEU A 181 -23.83 -2.17 17.40
C LEU A 181 -24.32 -2.36 15.97
#